data_4913655c6c5c3f53be8541de883aab81
#
_entry.id   4913655c6c5c3f53be8541de883aab81
#
_cell.length_a   1.000
_cell.length_b   1.000
_cell.length_c   1.000
_cell.angle_alpha   90.00
_cell.angle_beta   90.00
_cell.angle_gamma   90.00
#
_symmetry.space_group_name_H-M   'P 1'
#
loop_
_entity.id
_entity.type
_entity.pdbx_description
1 polymer ?
#
loop_
_entity_poly.entity_id
_entity_poly.type
_entity_poly.pdbx_seq_one_letter_code
_entity_poly.pdbx_strand_id
1 'polypeptide(L)'
;MKKILLSFLCFCFCLLVSAQKVGLVIQYNMAMQIPKKVYEMTDLSKRQLVINKLLNQHQTYTLFTNGNECAFSAMGIDNNVIKIEGNGSCYTNIKDNKEISIKKIVDKPFIVSSDTLKNEWDLYLDETTDVLGKKCSKAVNKKYHSVVAWFCPEVPSSVGPCGYIGLPGAILRLTTSTAIYEATNILPTKEKVKIELPKGKIMQKQAFEKLQKKKIEELQSNDSGKGNVIVL
;
A
#
# COMPACT_ATOMS: atom_id res chain seq x y z
N MET A 1 19.25 43.21 34.54
CA MET A 1 18.79 43.16 33.14
C MET A 1 19.71 42.36 32.21
N LYS A 2 21.04 42.51 32.25
CA LYS A 2 21.98 41.73 31.39
C LYS A 2 21.91 40.20 31.57
N LYS A 3 21.69 39.71 32.78
CA LYS A 3 21.63 38.23 33.06
C LYS A 3 20.35 37.58 32.55
N ILE A 4 19.23 38.29 32.46
CA ILE A 4 17.95 37.79 31.93
C ILE A 4 18.02 37.69 30.40
N LEU A 5 18.71 38.64 29.76
CA LEU A 5 18.88 38.64 28.30
C LEU A 5 19.73 37.45 27.81
N LEU A 6 20.77 37.09 28.60
CA LEU A 6 21.64 35.95 28.28
C LEU A 6 20.92 34.62 28.43
N SER A 7 20.01 34.49 29.41
CA SER A 7 19.18 33.27 29.60
C SER A 7 18.18 33.06 28.45
N PHE A 8 17.60 34.14 27.94
CA PHE A 8 16.66 34.09 26.81
C PHE A 8 17.35 33.75 25.48
N LEU A 9 18.57 34.21 25.29
CA LEU A 9 19.40 33.88 24.12
C LEU A 9 19.82 32.41 24.11
N CYS A 10 20.09 31.83 25.26
CA CYS A 10 20.46 30.40 25.39
C CYS A 10 19.26 29.48 25.14
N PHE A 11 18.04 29.91 25.52
CA PHE A 11 16.81 29.14 25.29
C PHE A 11 16.38 29.13 23.81
N CYS A 12 16.64 30.23 23.07
CA CYS A 12 16.39 30.26 21.61
C CYS A 12 17.38 29.41 20.81
N PHE A 13 18.58 29.16 21.30
CA PHE A 13 19.57 28.36 20.57
C PHE A 13 19.31 26.84 20.64
N CYS A 14 18.55 26.39 21.64
CA CYS A 14 18.15 24.95 21.75
C CYS A 14 17.08 24.49 20.78
N LEU A 15 16.46 25.39 20.02
CA LEU A 15 15.39 25.05 19.06
C LEU A 15 15.88 24.79 17.63
N LEU A 16 17.18 24.91 17.35
CA LEU A 16 17.79 24.56 16.07
C LEU A 16 18.32 23.12 16.06
N VAL A 17 17.60 22.20 16.70
CA VAL A 17 17.79 20.77 16.39
C VAL A 17 17.25 20.58 14.98
N SER A 18 18.14 20.57 14.00
CA SER A 18 17.83 20.07 12.67
C SER A 18 17.21 18.69 12.81
N ALA A 19 15.89 18.61 12.72
CA ALA A 19 15.20 17.34 12.63
C ALA A 19 15.72 16.68 11.35
N GLN A 20 16.73 15.82 11.49
CA GLN A 20 17.16 14.95 10.40
C GLN A 20 15.91 14.24 9.96
N LYS A 21 15.54 14.37 8.68
CA LYS A 21 14.42 13.65 8.10
C LYS A 21 14.72 12.16 8.26
N VAL A 22 14.10 11.57 9.27
CA VAL A 22 14.18 10.13 9.52
C VAL A 22 13.23 9.48 8.53
N GLY A 23 13.75 8.60 7.68
CA GLY A 23 12.94 7.75 6.84
C GLY A 23 12.24 6.69 7.70
N LEU A 24 11.22 6.10 7.16
CA LEU A 24 10.48 5.00 7.78
C LEU A 24 10.42 3.81 6.84
N VAL A 25 10.76 2.64 7.36
CA VAL A 25 10.59 1.36 6.67
C VAL A 25 9.55 0.55 7.42
N ILE A 26 8.55 0.05 6.70
CA ILE A 26 7.55 -0.87 7.26
C ILE A 26 7.53 -2.13 6.40
N GLN A 27 7.63 -3.30 7.02
CA GLN A 27 7.48 -4.59 6.35
C GLN A 27 6.05 -5.09 6.54
N TYR A 28 5.49 -5.66 5.48
CA TYR A 28 4.14 -6.21 5.48
C TYR A 28 4.14 -7.65 4.99
N ASN A 29 3.32 -8.48 5.61
CA ASN A 29 2.86 -9.73 5.00
C ASN A 29 1.54 -9.49 4.28
N MET A 30 1.42 -10.04 3.09
CA MET A 30 0.18 -10.07 2.31
C MET A 30 -0.38 -11.49 2.31
N ALA A 31 -1.67 -11.60 2.59
CA ALA A 31 -2.45 -12.82 2.42
C ALA A 31 -3.65 -12.53 1.51
N MET A 32 -3.99 -13.49 0.65
CA MET A 32 -5.17 -13.35 -0.22
C MET A 32 -6.46 -13.50 0.57
N GLN A 33 -7.44 -12.67 0.27
CA GLN A 33 -8.82 -12.90 0.72
C GLN A 33 -9.52 -13.91 -0.20
N ILE A 34 -10.32 -14.79 0.40
CA ILE A 34 -11.13 -15.72 -0.37
C ILE A 34 -12.38 -14.97 -0.85
N PRO A 35 -12.55 -14.79 -2.19
CA PRO A 35 -13.72 -14.11 -2.72
C PRO A 35 -15.02 -14.87 -2.39
N LYS A 36 -16.12 -14.15 -2.13
CA LYS A 36 -17.43 -14.75 -1.83
C LYS A 36 -17.86 -15.77 -2.88
N LYS A 37 -17.61 -15.49 -4.15
CA LYS A 37 -17.90 -16.42 -5.27
C LYS A 37 -17.27 -17.81 -5.11
N VAL A 38 -16.13 -17.92 -4.41
CA VAL A 38 -15.48 -19.20 -4.16
C VAL A 38 -16.33 -20.06 -3.21
N TYR A 39 -16.96 -19.44 -2.21
CA TYR A 39 -17.86 -20.15 -1.28
C TYR A 39 -19.19 -20.57 -1.94
N GLU A 40 -19.59 -19.90 -3.03
CA GLU A 40 -20.81 -20.20 -3.81
C GLU A 40 -20.59 -21.32 -4.84
N MET A 41 -19.35 -21.80 -5.01
CA MET A 41 -19.06 -22.93 -5.92
C MET A 41 -19.73 -24.21 -5.42
N THR A 42 -20.49 -24.85 -6.30
CA THR A 42 -21.23 -26.10 -6.02
C THR A 42 -20.32 -27.32 -5.95
N ASP A 43 -19.24 -27.34 -6.76
CA ASP A 43 -18.22 -28.39 -6.73
C ASP A 43 -17.30 -28.20 -5.53
N LEU A 44 -17.51 -29.01 -4.48
CA LEU A 44 -16.78 -28.95 -3.23
C LEU A 44 -15.27 -29.20 -3.41
N SER A 45 -14.89 -30.11 -4.30
CA SER A 45 -13.49 -30.47 -4.53
C SER A 45 -12.74 -29.31 -5.21
N LYS A 46 -13.33 -28.72 -6.24
CA LYS A 46 -12.77 -27.52 -6.90
C LYS A 46 -12.73 -26.34 -5.94
N ARG A 47 -13.80 -26.12 -5.16
CA ARG A 47 -13.84 -25.07 -4.14
C ARG A 47 -12.67 -25.19 -3.16
N GLN A 48 -12.43 -26.37 -2.60
CA GLN A 48 -11.35 -26.61 -1.65
C GLN A 48 -9.98 -26.39 -2.30
N LEU A 49 -9.79 -26.83 -3.54
CA LEU A 49 -8.55 -26.62 -4.29
C LEU A 49 -8.26 -25.11 -4.48
N VAL A 50 -9.28 -24.32 -4.85
CA VAL A 50 -9.14 -22.86 -5.01
C VAL A 50 -8.83 -22.20 -3.68
N ILE A 51 -9.54 -22.56 -2.60
CA ILE A 51 -9.28 -22.05 -1.24
C ILE A 51 -7.82 -22.33 -0.83
N ASN A 52 -7.37 -23.57 -0.96
CA ASN A 52 -6.01 -23.94 -0.59
C ASN A 52 -4.96 -23.18 -1.41
N LYS A 53 -5.20 -22.99 -2.72
CA LYS A 53 -4.31 -22.21 -3.58
C LYS A 53 -4.22 -20.76 -3.13
N LEU A 54 -5.34 -20.14 -2.76
CA LEU A 54 -5.37 -18.75 -2.29
C LEU A 54 -4.70 -18.61 -0.91
N LEU A 55 -5.01 -19.49 0.04
CA LEU A 55 -4.44 -19.47 1.38
C LEU A 55 -2.92 -19.68 1.39
N ASN A 56 -2.37 -20.38 0.39
CA ASN A 56 -0.93 -20.58 0.24
C ASN A 56 -0.21 -19.42 -0.48
N GLN A 57 -0.94 -18.40 -0.94
CA GLN A 57 -0.34 -17.22 -1.55
C GLN A 57 0.00 -16.18 -0.49
N HIS A 58 1.23 -16.26 0.00
CA HIS A 58 1.82 -15.26 0.89
C HIS A 58 2.92 -14.50 0.17
N GLN A 59 2.97 -13.21 0.35
CA GLN A 59 4.03 -12.37 -0.17
C GLN A 59 4.39 -11.29 0.84
N THR A 60 5.68 -11.02 0.98
CA THR A 60 6.17 -9.90 1.77
C THR A 60 6.31 -8.67 0.90
N TYR A 61 6.06 -7.51 1.50
CA TYR A 61 6.25 -6.19 0.89
C TYR A 61 7.05 -5.31 1.84
N THR A 62 7.84 -4.43 1.26
CA THR A 62 8.55 -3.38 1.98
C THR A 62 8.01 -2.02 1.56
N LEU A 63 7.61 -1.23 2.54
CA LEU A 63 7.28 0.18 2.36
C LEU A 63 8.44 1.01 2.88
N PHE A 64 8.89 1.98 2.09
CA PHE A 64 9.82 3.02 2.51
C PHE A 64 9.20 4.39 2.26
N THR A 65 9.39 5.33 3.19
CA THR A 65 9.03 6.74 2.98
C THR A 65 10.05 7.68 3.60
N ASN A 66 10.24 8.82 2.93
CA ASN A 66 11.01 9.97 3.45
C ASN A 66 10.09 11.14 3.82
N GLY A 67 8.76 10.90 3.88
CA GLY A 67 7.73 11.89 4.16
C GLY A 67 7.17 12.61 2.93
N ASN A 68 7.90 12.74 1.82
CA ASN A 68 7.43 13.32 0.56
C ASN A 68 7.11 12.25 -0.49
N GLU A 69 7.85 11.16 -0.43
CA GLU A 69 7.77 10.04 -1.35
C GLU A 69 7.58 8.75 -0.57
N CYS A 70 6.85 7.83 -1.17
CA CYS A 70 6.62 6.50 -0.64
C CYS A 70 6.86 5.46 -1.73
N ALA A 71 7.64 4.45 -1.41
CA ALA A 71 7.83 3.25 -2.23
C ALA A 71 7.24 2.05 -1.51
N PHE A 72 6.33 1.33 -2.13
CA PHE A 72 5.79 0.06 -1.66
C PHE A 72 6.16 -1.01 -2.68
N SER A 73 6.96 -1.98 -2.29
CA SER A 73 7.55 -2.95 -3.22
C SER A 73 7.51 -4.38 -2.69
N ALA A 74 7.30 -5.33 -3.60
CA ALA A 74 7.46 -6.74 -3.34
C ALA A 74 8.94 -7.14 -3.16
N MET A 75 9.86 -6.25 -3.51
CA MET A 75 11.30 -6.39 -3.26
C MET A 75 11.68 -5.67 -1.98
N GLY A 76 12.64 -6.21 -1.25
CA GLY A 76 13.23 -5.53 -0.09
C GLY A 76 14.10 -4.33 -0.49
N ILE A 77 14.71 -3.70 0.50
CA ILE A 77 15.78 -2.71 0.29
C ILE A 77 17.10 -3.47 0.17
N ASP A 78 17.80 -3.27 -0.92
CA ASP A 78 19.14 -3.82 -1.17
C ASP A 78 20.12 -2.68 -1.45
N ASN A 79 21.26 -2.66 -0.76
CA ASN A 79 22.30 -1.62 -0.88
C ASN A 79 21.73 -0.19 -0.84
N ASN A 80 20.81 0.08 0.08
CA ASN A 80 20.09 1.35 0.20
C ASN A 80 19.27 1.75 -1.05
N VAL A 81 18.83 0.77 -1.84
CA VAL A 81 17.96 0.96 -3.00
C VAL A 81 16.68 0.14 -2.82
N ILE A 82 15.53 0.77 -3.04
CA ILE A 82 14.25 0.09 -3.18
C ILE A 82 13.77 0.23 -4.63
N LYS A 83 13.54 -0.91 -5.30
CA LYS A 83 13.05 -0.95 -6.68
C LYS A 83 11.54 -1.16 -6.69
N ILE A 84 10.84 -0.42 -7.53
CA ILE A 84 9.40 -0.62 -7.74
C ILE A 84 9.23 -1.75 -8.75
N GLU A 85 9.23 -2.99 -8.24
CA GLU A 85 9.12 -4.22 -9.02
C GLU A 85 8.12 -5.18 -8.38
N GLY A 86 7.53 -6.03 -9.21
CA GLY A 86 6.52 -6.99 -8.77
C GLY A 86 5.10 -6.43 -8.79
N ASN A 87 4.13 -7.35 -8.89
CA ASN A 87 2.72 -6.99 -8.93
C ASN A 87 2.29 -6.31 -7.64
N GLY A 88 1.50 -5.23 -7.74
CA GLY A 88 1.02 -4.46 -6.60
C GLY A 88 2.04 -3.46 -6.03
N SER A 89 3.29 -3.46 -6.56
CA SER A 89 4.27 -2.45 -6.16
C SER A 89 3.91 -1.07 -6.72
N CYS A 90 4.17 -0.03 -5.94
CA CYS A 90 3.90 1.34 -6.36
C CYS A 90 4.87 2.35 -5.73
N TYR A 91 5.03 3.45 -6.44
CA TYR A 91 5.67 4.68 -6.00
C TYR A 91 4.60 5.77 -5.90
N THR A 92 4.63 6.53 -4.83
CA THR A 92 3.74 7.67 -4.60
C THR A 92 4.56 8.91 -4.29
N ASN A 93 4.41 9.95 -5.11
CA ASN A 93 4.89 11.28 -4.81
C ASN A 93 3.71 12.08 -4.25
N ILE A 94 3.77 12.36 -2.96
CA ILE A 94 2.68 13.02 -2.23
C ILE A 94 2.58 14.49 -2.63
N LYS A 95 3.73 15.14 -2.83
CA LYS A 95 3.79 16.55 -3.20
C LYS A 95 3.23 16.82 -4.60
N ASP A 96 3.57 15.96 -5.55
CA ASP A 96 3.17 16.13 -6.96
C ASP A 96 1.85 15.42 -7.27
N ASN A 97 1.18 14.85 -6.26
CA ASN A 97 -0.08 14.10 -6.39
C ASN A 97 -0.02 13.00 -7.45
N LYS A 98 1.09 12.25 -7.50
CA LYS A 98 1.37 11.27 -8.54
C LYS A 98 1.64 9.89 -8.01
N GLU A 99 1.05 8.88 -8.62
CA GLU A 99 1.33 7.47 -8.36
C GLU A 99 1.83 6.78 -9.64
N ILE A 100 2.84 5.92 -9.50
CA ILE A 100 3.28 4.98 -10.52
C ILE A 100 3.17 3.58 -9.90
N SER A 101 2.43 2.68 -10.55
CA SER A 101 2.19 1.33 -10.02
C SER A 101 2.41 0.26 -11.08
N ILE A 102 2.82 -0.94 -10.64
CA ILE A 102 2.90 -2.12 -11.48
C ILE A 102 1.63 -2.93 -11.29
N LYS A 103 0.89 -3.11 -12.38
CA LYS A 103 -0.34 -3.88 -12.42
C LYS A 103 -0.25 -4.96 -13.49
N LYS A 104 -0.98 -6.07 -13.32
CA LYS A 104 -1.05 -7.13 -14.30
C LYS A 104 -2.44 -7.24 -14.90
N ILE A 105 -2.49 -7.58 -16.19
CA ILE A 105 -3.68 -8.13 -16.84
C ILE A 105 -3.30 -9.55 -17.25
N VAL A 106 -3.91 -10.54 -16.63
CA VAL A 106 -3.47 -11.94 -16.67
C VAL A 106 -2.00 -11.99 -16.18
N ASP A 107 -1.05 -12.39 -17.00
CA ASP A 107 0.37 -12.49 -16.61
C ASP A 107 1.22 -11.33 -17.15
N LYS A 108 0.65 -10.43 -17.97
CA LYS A 108 1.37 -9.32 -18.57
C LYS A 108 1.43 -8.11 -17.63
N PRO A 109 2.63 -7.66 -17.21
CA PRO A 109 2.78 -6.47 -16.38
C PRO A 109 2.66 -5.19 -17.19
N PHE A 110 2.14 -4.14 -16.55
CA PHE A 110 1.99 -2.78 -17.06
C PHE A 110 2.47 -1.79 -16.02
N ILE A 111 3.16 -0.73 -16.46
CA ILE A 111 3.49 0.41 -15.62
C ILE A 111 2.37 1.44 -15.80
N VAL A 112 1.66 1.71 -14.72
CA VAL A 112 0.45 2.55 -14.73
C VAL A 112 0.69 3.81 -13.92
N SER A 113 0.43 4.97 -14.52
CA SER A 113 0.48 6.27 -13.85
C SER A 113 -0.91 6.79 -13.52
N SER A 114 -1.05 7.40 -12.35
CA SER A 114 -2.27 8.08 -11.88
C SER A 114 -1.92 9.42 -11.26
N ASP A 115 -2.68 10.46 -11.59
CA ASP A 115 -2.58 11.79 -10.98
C ASP A 115 -3.59 11.96 -9.83
N THR A 116 -4.19 10.86 -9.37
CA THR A 116 -5.14 10.84 -8.25
C THR A 116 -4.64 9.86 -7.19
N LEU A 117 -4.38 10.36 -5.99
CA LEU A 117 -3.98 9.56 -4.85
C LEU A 117 -5.20 8.97 -4.11
N LYS A 118 -4.95 7.91 -3.34
CA LYS A 118 -5.96 7.20 -2.55
C LYS A 118 -5.92 7.73 -1.10
N ASN A 119 -6.48 8.91 -0.86
CA ASN A 119 -6.36 9.66 0.39
C ASN A 119 -7.69 10.14 0.99
N GLU A 120 -8.83 9.66 0.48
CA GLU A 120 -10.14 10.04 0.99
C GLU A 120 -10.72 8.94 1.89
N TRP A 121 -10.95 9.28 3.17
CA TRP A 121 -11.34 8.33 4.21
C TRP A 121 -12.48 8.82 5.07
N ASP A 122 -13.34 7.90 5.49
CA ASP A 122 -14.24 8.04 6.62
C ASP A 122 -13.58 7.41 7.84
N LEU A 123 -13.47 8.18 8.93
CA LEU A 123 -12.76 7.78 10.15
C LEU A 123 -13.72 7.20 11.18
N TYR A 124 -13.35 6.08 11.80
CA TYR A 124 -14.09 5.40 12.88
C TYR A 124 -13.16 5.27 14.08
N LEU A 125 -12.98 6.36 14.83
CA LEU A 125 -11.97 6.45 15.88
C LEU A 125 -12.30 5.59 17.12
N ASP A 126 -13.56 5.25 17.32
CA ASP A 126 -14.03 4.39 18.41
C ASP A 126 -13.78 2.89 18.11
N GLU A 127 -13.64 2.53 16.83
CA GLU A 127 -13.27 1.18 16.41
C GLU A 127 -11.76 1.04 16.40
N THR A 128 -11.23 0.22 17.30
CA THR A 128 -9.78 0.04 17.47
C THR A 128 -9.36 -1.42 17.42
N THR A 129 -8.10 -1.65 17.02
CA THR A 129 -7.44 -2.96 17.05
C THR A 129 -5.97 -2.78 17.36
N ASP A 130 -5.31 -3.86 17.81
CA ASP A 130 -3.87 -3.86 18.02
C ASP A 130 -3.14 -4.47 16.82
N VAL A 131 -2.11 -3.77 16.34
CA VAL A 131 -1.17 -4.28 15.33
C VAL A 131 0.24 -4.00 15.83
N LEU A 132 1.06 -5.02 15.97
CA LEU A 132 2.43 -4.93 16.54
C LEU A 132 2.46 -4.28 17.94
N GLY A 133 1.45 -4.55 18.78
CA GLY A 133 1.32 -3.96 20.12
C GLY A 133 1.00 -2.46 20.11
N LYS A 134 0.55 -1.92 18.98
CA LYS A 134 0.16 -0.52 18.81
C LYS A 134 -1.34 -0.39 18.55
N LYS A 135 -1.97 0.54 19.24
CA LYS A 135 -3.39 0.82 19.05
C LYS A 135 -3.63 1.52 17.72
N CYS A 136 -4.43 0.89 16.87
CA CYS A 136 -4.80 1.40 15.56
C CYS A 136 -6.30 1.72 15.52
N SER A 137 -6.67 2.81 14.86
CA SER A 137 -8.07 3.18 14.60
C SER A 137 -8.47 2.81 13.18
N LYS A 138 -9.77 2.56 12.97
CA LYS A 138 -10.33 2.17 11.69
C LYS A 138 -10.61 3.35 10.79
N ALA A 139 -10.40 3.16 9.49
CA ALA A 139 -10.86 4.04 8.42
C ALA A 139 -11.37 3.23 7.23
N VAL A 140 -12.37 3.76 6.52
CA VAL A 140 -12.94 3.17 5.30
C VAL A 140 -12.72 4.13 4.15
N ASN A 141 -12.23 3.62 3.01
CA ASN A 141 -11.99 4.48 1.86
C ASN A 141 -13.31 4.92 1.22
N LYS A 142 -13.48 6.23 1.00
CA LYS A 142 -14.74 6.80 0.47
C LYS A 142 -15.10 6.31 -0.93
N LYS A 143 -14.08 6.09 -1.76
CA LYS A 143 -14.27 5.64 -3.14
C LYS A 143 -14.40 4.12 -3.25
N TYR A 144 -13.66 3.38 -2.42
CA TYR A 144 -13.62 1.92 -2.43
C TYR A 144 -14.05 1.40 -1.05
N HIS A 145 -15.36 1.28 -0.80
CA HIS A 145 -15.91 0.89 0.51
C HIS A 145 -15.48 -0.51 1.00
N SER A 146 -14.96 -1.36 0.11
CA SER A 146 -14.34 -2.63 0.49
C SER A 146 -12.92 -2.48 1.05
N VAL A 147 -12.35 -1.26 0.97
CA VAL A 147 -11.02 -0.99 1.49
C VAL A 147 -11.12 -0.43 2.89
N VAL A 148 -10.63 -1.19 3.84
CA VAL A 148 -10.59 -0.86 5.27
C VAL A 148 -9.14 -0.76 5.72
N ALA A 149 -8.79 0.36 6.34
CA ALA A 149 -7.47 0.60 6.90
C ALA A 149 -7.54 0.66 8.42
N TRP A 150 -6.50 0.14 9.06
CA TRP A 150 -6.21 0.32 10.48
C TRP A 150 -4.92 1.12 10.57
N PHE A 151 -5.03 2.37 10.98
CA PHE A 151 -3.92 3.32 11.05
C PHE A 151 -3.51 3.59 12.49
N CYS A 152 -2.22 3.81 12.69
CA CYS A 152 -1.63 4.03 14.01
C CYS A 152 -1.11 5.48 14.14
N PRO A 153 -1.73 6.34 14.96
CA PRO A 153 -1.26 7.72 15.18
C PRO A 153 0.12 7.79 15.84
N GLU A 154 0.55 6.76 16.58
CA GLU A 154 1.89 6.69 17.18
C GLU A 154 3.01 6.56 16.15
N VAL A 155 2.68 6.18 14.91
CA VAL A 155 3.61 6.12 13.78
C VAL A 155 3.30 7.32 12.86
N PRO A 156 3.92 8.49 13.06
CA PRO A 156 3.50 9.76 12.46
C PRO A 156 3.90 9.85 10.98
N SER A 157 3.31 9.01 10.14
CA SER A 157 3.56 8.95 8.71
C SER A 157 2.26 8.59 7.99
N SER A 158 1.76 9.46 7.11
CA SER A 158 0.48 9.29 6.41
C SER A 158 0.57 8.34 5.21
N VAL A 159 1.21 7.18 5.38
CA VAL A 159 1.49 6.22 4.31
C VAL A 159 0.95 4.83 4.62
N GLY A 160 0.77 4.02 3.58
CA GLY A 160 0.32 2.65 3.72
C GLY A 160 0.55 1.80 2.46
N PRO A 161 0.18 0.52 2.51
CA PRO A 161 0.28 -0.40 1.39
C PRO A 161 -0.47 0.08 0.14
N CYS A 162 -0.01 -0.35 -1.03
CA CYS A 162 -0.69 -0.14 -2.32
C CYS A 162 -0.95 1.33 -2.68
N GLY A 163 -0.14 2.29 -2.15
CA GLY A 163 -0.30 3.71 -2.42
C GLY A 163 -1.48 4.38 -1.69
N TYR A 164 -2.07 3.75 -0.68
CA TYR A 164 -3.04 4.39 0.19
C TYR A 164 -2.33 5.30 1.19
N ILE A 165 -2.78 6.56 1.29
CA ILE A 165 -2.18 7.61 2.11
C ILE A 165 -3.26 8.47 2.78
N GLY A 166 -2.83 9.50 3.53
CA GLY A 166 -3.71 10.59 4.00
C GLY A 166 -4.41 10.35 5.33
N LEU A 167 -4.10 9.26 6.04
CA LEU A 167 -4.56 9.06 7.41
C LEU A 167 -3.61 9.72 8.43
N PRO A 168 -4.09 10.08 9.62
CA PRO A 168 -3.26 10.69 10.67
C PRO A 168 -2.39 9.65 11.39
N GLY A 169 -1.61 8.88 10.62
CA GLY A 169 -0.71 7.81 11.05
C GLY A 169 -0.52 6.76 9.98
N ALA A 170 0.51 5.93 10.11
CA ALA A 170 0.80 4.85 9.17
C ALA A 170 -0.30 3.78 9.20
N ILE A 171 -0.67 3.28 8.02
CA ILE A 171 -1.61 2.17 7.88
C ILE A 171 -0.86 0.88 8.19
N LEU A 172 -1.12 0.26 9.34
CA LEU A 172 -0.46 -0.96 9.75
C LEU A 172 -1.21 -2.23 9.32
N ARG A 173 -2.52 -2.13 9.06
CA ARG A 173 -3.29 -3.18 8.39
C ARG A 173 -4.19 -2.56 7.34
N LEU A 174 -4.15 -3.12 6.14
CA LEU A 174 -5.02 -2.73 5.03
C LEU A 174 -5.74 -3.96 4.50
N THR A 175 -7.06 -3.91 4.49
CA THR A 175 -7.90 -4.93 3.87
C THR A 175 -8.44 -4.35 2.55
N THR A 176 -8.32 -5.09 1.46
CA THR A 176 -8.91 -4.78 0.16
C THR A 176 -9.90 -5.88 -0.23
N SER A 177 -10.54 -5.80 -1.38
CA SER A 177 -11.44 -6.88 -1.87
C SER A 177 -10.71 -8.21 -2.15
N THR A 178 -9.38 -8.19 -2.31
CA THR A 178 -8.60 -9.35 -2.75
C THR A 178 -7.50 -9.78 -1.78
N ALA A 179 -7.04 -8.89 -0.91
CA ALA A 179 -5.91 -9.16 -0.03
C ALA A 179 -5.97 -8.39 1.29
N ILE A 180 -5.28 -8.91 2.28
CA ILE A 180 -4.98 -8.27 3.56
C ILE A 180 -3.47 -8.06 3.61
N TYR A 181 -3.06 -6.84 3.90
CA TYR A 181 -1.68 -6.46 4.18
C TYR A 181 -1.58 -6.14 5.66
N GLU A 182 -0.69 -6.80 6.37
CA GLU A 182 -0.47 -6.58 7.80
C GLU A 182 0.99 -6.30 8.09
N ALA A 183 1.27 -5.22 8.81
CA ALA A 183 2.61 -4.85 9.19
C ALA A 183 3.23 -5.90 10.13
N THR A 184 4.46 -6.29 9.84
CA THR A 184 5.23 -7.26 10.64
C THR A 184 6.42 -6.60 11.31
N ASN A 185 6.87 -5.45 10.81
CA ASN A 185 7.99 -4.70 11.38
C ASN A 185 7.91 -3.21 11.02
N ILE A 186 8.41 -2.34 11.91
CA ILE A 186 8.46 -0.88 11.73
C ILE A 186 9.83 -0.41 12.17
N LEU A 187 10.61 0.14 11.24
CA LEU A 187 12.00 0.55 11.46
C LEU A 187 12.20 2.00 11.00
N PRO A 188 12.50 2.93 11.90
CA PRO A 188 13.01 4.24 11.50
C PRO A 188 14.41 4.08 10.88
N THR A 189 14.70 4.82 9.83
CA THR A 189 16.03 4.81 9.20
C THR A 189 16.54 6.23 8.99
N LYS A 190 17.83 6.43 9.28
CA LYS A 190 18.57 7.67 8.96
C LYS A 190 19.30 7.54 7.61
N GLU A 191 19.32 6.35 7.05
CA GLU A 191 19.97 6.09 5.77
C GLU A 191 19.19 6.69 4.62
N LYS A 192 19.91 7.21 3.65
CA LYS A 192 19.31 7.74 2.41
C LYS A 192 19.01 6.58 1.47
N VAL A 193 17.76 6.13 1.46
CA VAL A 193 17.29 5.10 0.53
C VAL A 193 16.92 5.75 -0.79
N LYS A 194 17.49 5.22 -1.90
CA LYS A 194 17.16 5.61 -3.26
C LYS A 194 15.96 4.80 -3.75
N ILE A 195 14.97 5.48 -4.32
CA ILE A 195 13.83 4.83 -4.97
C ILE A 195 14.12 4.72 -6.47
N GLU A 196 14.10 3.50 -7.01
CA GLU A 196 14.23 3.25 -8.45
C GLU A 196 12.86 2.93 -9.06
N LEU A 197 12.44 3.78 -9.99
CA LEU A 197 11.19 3.62 -10.73
C LEU A 197 11.33 2.54 -11.81
N PRO A 198 10.23 1.86 -12.18
CA PRO A 198 10.25 0.85 -13.22
C PRO A 198 10.57 1.47 -14.58
N LYS A 199 11.36 0.75 -15.38
CA LYS A 199 11.70 1.15 -16.75
C LYS A 199 10.70 0.57 -17.73
N GLY A 200 10.21 1.39 -18.68
CA GLY A 200 9.32 0.93 -19.74
C GLY A 200 8.26 1.97 -20.11
N LYS A 201 7.34 1.57 -20.98
CA LYS A 201 6.23 2.44 -21.43
C LYS A 201 5.20 2.59 -20.30
N ILE A 202 4.98 3.83 -19.89
CA ILE A 202 3.97 4.19 -18.89
C ILE A 202 2.62 4.33 -19.57
N MET A 203 1.59 3.72 -18.99
CA MET A 203 0.19 3.83 -19.41
C MET A 203 -0.60 4.64 -18.37
N GLN A 204 -1.45 5.54 -18.82
CA GLN A 204 -2.35 6.26 -17.93
C GLN A 204 -3.41 5.31 -17.36
N LYS A 205 -3.81 5.53 -16.12
CA LYS A 205 -4.76 4.68 -15.38
C LYS A 205 -6.06 4.42 -16.15
N GLN A 206 -6.64 5.45 -16.77
CA GLN A 206 -7.87 5.32 -17.55
C GLN A 206 -7.72 4.40 -18.77
N ALA A 207 -6.57 4.47 -19.46
CA ALA A 207 -6.26 3.60 -20.59
C ALA A 207 -6.07 2.15 -20.14
N PHE A 208 -5.40 1.96 -18.98
CA PHE A 208 -5.24 0.65 -18.38
C PHE A 208 -6.58 0.02 -17.99
N GLU A 209 -7.46 0.76 -17.32
CA GLU A 209 -8.79 0.29 -16.90
C GLU A 209 -9.67 -0.10 -18.11
N LYS A 210 -9.62 0.67 -19.21
CA LYS A 210 -10.27 0.30 -20.47
C LYS A 210 -9.72 -1.01 -21.04
N LEU A 211 -8.41 -1.17 -21.07
CA LEU A 211 -7.77 -2.39 -21.58
C LEU A 211 -8.12 -3.60 -20.70
N GLN A 212 -8.09 -3.43 -19.38
CA GLN A 212 -8.44 -4.48 -18.42
C GLN A 212 -9.88 -4.94 -18.61
N LYS A 213 -10.83 -3.99 -18.70
CA LYS A 213 -12.24 -4.32 -18.93
C LYS A 213 -12.45 -5.12 -20.23
N LYS A 214 -11.84 -4.65 -21.34
CA LYS A 214 -11.90 -5.35 -22.62
C LYS A 214 -11.34 -6.78 -22.52
N LYS A 215 -10.22 -6.97 -21.83
CA LYS A 215 -9.63 -8.31 -21.67
C LYS A 215 -10.47 -9.25 -20.81
N ILE A 216 -11.13 -8.73 -19.78
CA ILE A 216 -12.06 -9.50 -18.96
C ILE A 216 -13.28 -9.94 -19.81
N GLU A 217 -13.85 -9.03 -20.62
CA GLU A 217 -14.97 -9.31 -21.51
C GLU A 217 -14.60 -10.38 -22.57
N GLU A 218 -13.41 -10.27 -23.18
CA GLU A 218 -12.89 -11.27 -24.13
C GLU A 218 -12.73 -12.66 -23.49
N LEU A 219 -12.23 -12.72 -22.24
CA LEU A 219 -12.08 -13.98 -21.51
C LEU A 219 -13.45 -14.61 -21.18
N GLN A 220 -14.41 -13.79 -20.75
CA GLN A 220 -15.76 -14.25 -20.43
C GLN A 220 -16.53 -14.74 -21.68
N SER A 221 -16.37 -14.07 -22.84
CA SER A 221 -17.04 -14.47 -24.09
C SER A 221 -16.47 -15.77 -24.68
N ASN A 222 -15.17 -15.99 -24.54
CA ASN A 222 -14.51 -17.22 -24.99
C ASN A 222 -14.83 -18.43 -24.09
N ASP A 223 -15.28 -18.19 -22.88
CA ASP A 223 -15.56 -19.23 -21.88
C ASP A 223 -17.05 -19.68 -21.87
N SER A 224 -17.92 -19.00 -22.60
CA SER A 224 -19.33 -19.39 -22.74
C SER A 224 -19.52 -20.79 -23.38
N GLY A 225 -18.41 -21.44 -23.77
CA GLY A 225 -18.35 -22.80 -24.32
C GLY A 225 -17.66 -23.86 -23.46
N LYS A 226 -16.91 -23.48 -22.41
CA LYS A 226 -16.13 -24.43 -21.57
C LYS A 226 -15.89 -23.87 -20.17
N GLY A 227 -16.82 -24.11 -19.24
CA GLY A 227 -16.58 -24.06 -17.77
C GLY A 227 -16.00 -22.76 -17.19
N ASN A 228 -16.62 -22.28 -16.13
CA ASN A 228 -16.35 -21.03 -15.40
C ASN A 228 -14.86 -20.73 -15.15
N VAL A 229 -14.30 -19.76 -15.86
CA VAL A 229 -13.02 -19.12 -15.49
C VAL A 229 -13.27 -18.11 -14.38
N ILE A 230 -12.71 -18.37 -13.21
CA ILE A 230 -12.68 -17.39 -12.12
C ILE A 230 -11.55 -16.40 -12.42
N VAL A 231 -11.91 -15.19 -12.87
CA VAL A 231 -10.97 -14.06 -12.95
C VAL A 231 -10.81 -13.51 -11.52
N LEU A 232 -9.66 -13.76 -10.92
CA LEU A 232 -9.24 -13.27 -9.61
C LEU A 232 -8.64 -11.86 -9.70
#